data_d1f490edc8910c845d8b593dceec9e29
#
_entry.id   d1f490edc8910c845d8b593dceec9e29
#
_cell.length_a   1.000
_cell.length_b   1.000
_cell.length_c   1.000
_cell.angle_alpha   90.00
_cell.angle_beta   90.00
_cell.angle_gamma   90.00
#
_symmetry.space_group_name_H-M   'P 1'
#
loop_
_entity.id
_entity.type
_entity.pdbx_description
1 polymer ?
#
loop_
_entity_poly.entity_id
_entity_poly.type
_entity_poly.pdbx_seq_one_letter_code
_entity_poly.pdbx_strand_id
1 'polypeptide(L)'
;MARFLQVGNMTALAFAAAPTAAWSAHLDLRYDHHATHGTRLRHRHQGPLRVFKSLYPQGRECCHTVLIHPPGGLVGGDELAVHAELSEDAHALISTPGATRFYASDGPIARQSVQLKLAPGSRLEWCPLESIAYPGCRASNHWYAQLSPGAELMAWDIVALGLPSTGAPFTHGAYRQHMAIEGLWLERAQLNADDHLLMDGQLGLAGHRAMATLCWFSGSALSPARQQRLLEAARERLERDLASAPPADQVPLKLAITCPNRHGLVLRGLAAQTEPLMHALQSVWAEWRAQAWGLSADAPRIWRV
;
A
#
# COMPACT_ATOMS: atom_id res chain seq x y z
N MET A 1 -33.91 -31.39 -57.70
CA MET A 1 -34.34 -30.05 -57.29
C MET A 1 -34.14 -29.92 -55.80
N ALA A 2 -33.02 -29.39 -55.35
CA ALA A 2 -32.73 -29.14 -53.95
C ALA A 2 -32.67 -27.62 -53.72
N ARG A 3 -33.60 -27.12 -52.90
CA ARG A 3 -33.64 -25.70 -52.49
C ARG A 3 -32.62 -25.47 -51.36
N PHE A 4 -31.64 -24.63 -51.63
CA PHE A 4 -30.76 -24.08 -50.60
C PHE A 4 -31.51 -22.99 -49.80
N LEU A 5 -31.59 -23.21 -48.48
CA LEU A 5 -32.04 -22.18 -47.53
C LEU A 5 -30.88 -21.25 -47.22
N GLN A 6 -31.08 -19.98 -47.51
CA GLN A 6 -30.17 -18.88 -47.21
C GLN A 6 -30.26 -18.57 -45.71
N VAL A 7 -29.13 -18.74 -45.02
CA VAL A 7 -29.00 -18.37 -43.58
C VAL A 7 -28.75 -16.87 -43.52
N GLY A 8 -29.73 -16.16 -42.91
CA GLY A 8 -29.64 -14.72 -42.73
C GLY A 8 -28.50 -14.30 -41.80
N ASN A 9 -27.76 -13.27 -42.15
CA ASN A 9 -26.77 -12.57 -41.35
C ASN A 9 -27.45 -12.02 -40.08
N MET A 10 -27.13 -12.60 -38.92
CA MET A 10 -27.40 -11.98 -37.63
C MET A 10 -26.36 -10.87 -37.42
N THR A 11 -26.80 -9.64 -37.62
CA THR A 11 -26.05 -8.44 -37.22
C THR A 11 -25.90 -8.47 -35.69
N ALA A 12 -24.66 -8.64 -35.21
CA ALA A 12 -24.35 -8.49 -33.80
C ALA A 12 -24.64 -7.04 -33.40
N LEU A 13 -25.68 -6.84 -32.59
CA LEU A 13 -25.92 -5.57 -31.89
C LEU A 13 -24.74 -5.35 -30.95
N ALA A 14 -23.82 -4.46 -31.35
CA ALA A 14 -22.80 -3.92 -30.44
C ALA A 14 -23.56 -3.10 -29.38
N PHE A 15 -23.70 -3.64 -28.20
CA PHE A 15 -24.08 -2.86 -27.04
C PHE A 15 -22.93 -1.87 -26.78
N ALA A 16 -23.13 -0.61 -27.18
CA ALA A 16 -22.32 0.47 -26.65
C ALA A 16 -22.56 0.48 -25.14
N ALA A 17 -21.55 0.08 -24.39
CA ALA A 17 -21.61 0.19 -22.94
C ALA A 17 -21.83 1.66 -22.61
N ALA A 18 -22.94 1.97 -21.96
CA ALA A 18 -23.16 3.29 -21.39
C ALA A 18 -21.95 3.59 -20.48
N PRO A 19 -21.43 4.84 -20.46
CA PRO A 19 -20.34 5.18 -19.57
C PRO A 19 -20.78 4.81 -18.16
N THR A 20 -20.08 3.88 -17.55
CA THR A 20 -20.33 3.50 -16.14
C THR A 20 -20.12 4.76 -15.33
N ALA A 21 -21.20 5.23 -14.67
CA ALA A 21 -21.10 6.42 -13.83
C ALA A 21 -20.02 6.15 -12.78
N ALA A 22 -19.02 7.04 -12.70
CA ALA A 22 -17.98 6.99 -11.68
C ALA A 22 -18.64 6.93 -10.30
N TRP A 23 -18.11 6.09 -9.42
CA TRP A 23 -18.65 5.95 -8.08
C TRP A 23 -17.64 6.41 -7.04
N SER A 24 -18.16 6.78 -5.88
CA SER A 24 -17.38 7.22 -4.74
C SER A 24 -17.64 6.29 -3.55
N ALA A 25 -16.57 5.94 -2.83
CA ALA A 25 -16.66 5.23 -1.57
C ALA A 25 -15.85 5.94 -0.49
N HIS A 26 -16.45 6.04 0.68
CA HIS A 26 -15.86 6.68 1.84
C HIS A 26 -15.92 5.76 3.05
N LEU A 27 -14.84 5.72 3.83
CA LEU A 27 -14.73 4.91 5.05
C LEU A 27 -14.03 5.72 6.14
N ASP A 28 -14.79 6.01 7.21
CA ASP A 28 -14.27 6.61 8.43
C ASP A 28 -13.99 5.53 9.47
N LEU A 29 -12.79 5.53 10.01
CA LEU A 29 -12.31 4.64 11.05
C LEU A 29 -11.92 5.45 12.28
N ARG A 30 -12.45 5.11 13.46
CA ARG A 30 -12.08 5.72 14.74
C ARG A 30 -11.66 4.64 15.70
N TYR A 31 -10.43 4.75 16.17
CA TYR A 31 -9.85 3.83 17.15
C TYR A 31 -9.77 4.55 18.50
N ASP A 32 -10.53 4.04 19.48
CA ASP A 32 -10.54 4.56 20.83
C ASP A 32 -9.84 3.57 21.75
N HIS A 33 -8.87 4.04 22.53
CA HIS A 33 -8.21 3.24 23.57
C HIS A 33 -8.97 3.37 24.91
N HIS A 34 -9.09 2.25 25.59
CA HIS A 34 -9.69 2.15 26.92
C HIS A 34 -8.81 1.30 27.81
N ALA A 35 -8.44 1.81 28.98
CA ALA A 35 -7.52 1.14 29.91
C ALA A 35 -7.91 -0.32 30.25
N THR A 36 -9.22 -0.64 30.30
CA THR A 36 -9.71 -1.99 30.63
C THR A 36 -10.02 -2.87 29.40
N HIS A 37 -10.15 -2.27 28.21
CA HIS A 37 -10.66 -2.96 27.04
C HIS A 37 -9.72 -2.90 25.83
N GLY A 38 -8.61 -2.17 25.94
CA GLY A 38 -7.68 -1.93 24.87
C GLY A 38 -8.27 -1.06 23.74
N THR A 39 -7.75 -1.19 22.54
CA THR A 39 -8.15 -0.41 21.38
C THR A 39 -9.39 -0.99 20.70
N ARG A 40 -10.40 -0.16 20.46
CA ARG A 40 -11.65 -0.53 19.78
C ARG A 40 -11.89 0.32 18.56
N LEU A 41 -12.34 -0.32 17.47
CA LEU A 41 -12.75 0.34 16.24
C LEU A 41 -14.24 0.67 16.25
N ARG A 42 -14.55 1.91 15.89
CA ARG A 42 -15.87 2.35 15.38
C ARG A 42 -15.69 2.81 13.94
N HIS A 43 -16.63 2.50 13.07
CA HIS A 43 -16.51 2.90 11.68
C HIS A 43 -17.86 3.29 11.06
N ARG A 44 -17.79 4.12 10.02
CA ARG A 44 -18.90 4.48 9.14
C ARG A 44 -18.42 4.37 7.69
N HIS A 45 -19.30 3.99 6.79
CA HIS A 45 -18.97 3.91 5.37
C HIS A 45 -20.10 4.41 4.49
N GLN A 46 -19.71 4.87 3.31
CA GLN A 46 -20.60 5.16 2.18
C GLN A 46 -20.00 4.49 0.94
N GLY A 47 -20.85 3.99 0.06
CA GLY A 47 -20.39 3.24 -1.12
C GLY A 47 -19.91 1.83 -0.79
N PRO A 48 -19.09 1.18 -1.65
CA PRO A 48 -18.73 -0.24 -1.51
C PRO A 48 -17.57 -0.56 -0.56
N LEU A 49 -16.81 0.45 -0.08
CA LEU A 49 -15.70 0.20 0.83
C LEU A 49 -16.20 -0.23 2.22
N ARG A 50 -15.62 -1.29 2.80
CA ARG A 50 -16.07 -1.91 4.05
C ARG A 50 -14.93 -2.29 4.98
N VAL A 51 -15.23 -2.39 6.27
CA VAL A 51 -14.45 -3.18 7.21
C VAL A 51 -14.97 -4.60 7.18
N PHE A 52 -14.08 -5.57 6.88
CA PHE A 52 -14.45 -6.99 6.91
C PHE A 52 -14.60 -7.47 8.36
N LYS A 53 -13.58 -7.23 9.18
CA LYS A 53 -13.58 -7.62 10.60
C LYS A 53 -12.49 -6.87 11.38
N SER A 54 -12.74 -6.61 12.66
CA SER A 54 -11.72 -6.27 13.64
C SER A 54 -11.24 -7.53 14.34
N LEU A 55 -9.92 -7.75 14.41
CA LEU A 55 -9.27 -8.92 14.99
C LEU A 55 -8.28 -8.48 16.07
N TYR A 56 -8.01 -9.35 17.02
CA TYR A 56 -7.10 -9.08 18.15
C TYR A 56 -6.17 -10.27 18.39
N PRO A 57 -5.33 -10.66 17.39
CA PRO A 57 -4.50 -11.85 17.49
C PRO A 57 -3.44 -11.79 18.59
N GLN A 58 -3.05 -10.58 18.97
CA GLN A 58 -1.99 -10.29 19.95
C GLN A 58 -2.54 -9.65 21.24
N GLY A 59 -3.84 -9.87 21.53
CA GLY A 59 -4.49 -9.21 22.65
C GLY A 59 -5.18 -7.89 22.26
N ARG A 60 -5.87 -7.27 23.20
CA ARG A 60 -6.79 -6.14 22.95
C ARG A 60 -6.10 -4.81 22.70
N GLU A 61 -4.80 -4.72 22.94
CA GLU A 61 -4.05 -3.47 22.79
C GLU A 61 -3.93 -3.06 21.31
N CYS A 62 -3.70 -4.01 20.39
CA CYS A 62 -3.62 -3.73 18.97
C CYS A 62 -4.84 -4.25 18.22
N CYS A 63 -5.62 -3.34 17.61
CA CYS A 63 -6.78 -3.66 16.79
C CYS A 63 -6.36 -3.88 15.32
N HIS A 64 -6.40 -5.13 14.85
CA HIS A 64 -6.17 -5.43 13.43
C HIS A 64 -7.45 -5.25 12.64
N THR A 65 -7.42 -4.42 11.62
CA THR A 65 -8.55 -4.09 10.76
C THR A 65 -8.26 -4.50 9.32
N VAL A 66 -9.17 -5.29 8.74
CA VAL A 66 -9.10 -5.69 7.34
C VAL A 66 -10.11 -4.88 6.53
N LEU A 67 -9.62 -4.08 5.58
CA LEU A 67 -10.44 -3.31 4.66
C LEU A 67 -10.71 -4.12 3.40
N ILE A 68 -11.96 -4.10 2.93
CA ILE A 68 -12.34 -4.73 1.66
C ILE A 68 -13.03 -3.74 0.73
N HIS A 69 -12.74 -3.90 -0.54
CA HIS A 69 -13.38 -3.21 -1.64
C HIS A 69 -13.99 -4.26 -2.58
N PRO A 70 -15.26 -4.68 -2.37
CA PRO A 70 -15.88 -5.78 -3.10
C PRO A 70 -15.83 -5.68 -4.63
N PRO A 71 -15.91 -4.49 -5.26
CA PRO A 71 -15.72 -4.37 -6.71
C PRO A 71 -14.35 -4.81 -7.22
N GLY A 72 -13.34 -4.90 -6.35
CA GLY A 72 -12.03 -5.49 -6.66
C GLY A 72 -11.07 -4.60 -7.43
N GLY A 73 -11.47 -3.41 -7.89
CA GLY A 73 -10.59 -2.48 -8.59
C GLY A 73 -11.26 -1.15 -8.89
N LEU A 74 -10.50 -0.20 -9.42
CA LEU A 74 -10.92 1.15 -9.76
C LEU A 74 -10.73 1.38 -11.27
N VAL A 75 -11.68 2.07 -11.87
CA VAL A 75 -11.65 2.53 -13.25
C VAL A 75 -11.92 4.04 -13.31
N GLY A 76 -11.65 4.67 -14.39
CA GLY A 76 -11.65 6.13 -14.53
C GLY A 76 -12.79 6.87 -13.85
N GLY A 77 -12.45 7.80 -12.99
CA GLY A 77 -13.35 8.61 -12.18
C GLY A 77 -13.75 8.01 -10.85
N ASP A 78 -13.46 6.72 -10.58
CA ASP A 78 -13.74 6.11 -9.29
C ASP A 78 -12.89 6.73 -8.17
N GLU A 79 -13.49 6.93 -7.01
CA GLU A 79 -12.83 7.52 -5.85
C GLU A 79 -13.03 6.66 -4.59
N LEU A 80 -11.91 6.24 -3.98
CA LEU A 80 -11.86 5.64 -2.64
C LEU A 80 -11.25 6.62 -1.65
N ALA A 81 -11.94 6.90 -0.56
CA ALA A 81 -11.44 7.71 0.53
C ALA A 81 -11.50 6.93 1.85
N VAL A 82 -10.36 6.87 2.55
CA VAL A 82 -10.24 6.29 3.89
C VAL A 82 -9.75 7.38 4.85
N HIS A 83 -10.47 7.58 5.95
CA HIS A 83 -10.02 8.43 7.06
C HIS A 83 -9.85 7.55 8.30
N ALA A 84 -8.69 7.58 8.92
CA ALA A 84 -8.42 6.87 10.16
C ALA A 84 -7.94 7.85 11.24
N GLU A 85 -8.68 7.90 12.33
CA GLU A 85 -8.34 8.68 13.51
C GLU A 85 -8.08 7.73 14.69
N LEU A 86 -6.91 7.90 15.33
CA LEU A 86 -6.54 7.17 16.53
C LEU A 86 -6.58 8.12 17.73
N SER A 87 -7.30 7.75 18.78
CA SER A 87 -7.25 8.45 20.07
C SER A 87 -5.90 8.24 20.75
N GLU A 88 -5.67 8.97 21.83
CA GLU A 88 -4.49 8.82 22.67
C GLU A 88 -4.26 7.36 23.06
N ASP A 89 -3.02 6.88 22.96
CA ASP A 89 -2.55 5.51 23.24
C ASP A 89 -3.22 4.39 22.43
N ALA A 90 -4.09 4.68 21.47
CA ALA A 90 -4.68 3.66 20.60
C ALA A 90 -3.62 3.03 19.69
N HIS A 91 -3.73 1.72 19.47
CA HIS A 91 -2.87 1.00 18.53
C HIS A 91 -3.71 0.22 17.51
N ALA A 92 -3.46 0.47 16.22
CA ALA A 92 -4.16 -0.22 15.14
C ALA A 92 -3.19 -0.71 14.05
N LEU A 93 -3.49 -1.87 13.48
CA LEU A 93 -2.93 -2.35 12.22
C LEU A 93 -4.05 -2.40 11.19
N ILE A 94 -3.88 -1.72 10.05
CA ILE A 94 -4.84 -1.69 8.96
C ILE A 94 -4.21 -2.33 7.72
N SER A 95 -4.92 -3.29 7.13
CA SER A 95 -4.46 -3.99 5.93
C SER A 95 -5.63 -4.35 5.01
N THR A 96 -5.31 -4.89 3.83
CA THR A 96 -6.28 -5.37 2.83
C THR A 96 -6.04 -6.86 2.54
N PRO A 97 -7.06 -7.64 2.13
CA PRO A 97 -6.90 -9.06 1.82
C PRO A 97 -6.45 -9.33 0.38
N GLY A 98 -6.29 -8.30 -0.43
CA GLY A 98 -5.87 -8.38 -1.82
C GLY A 98 -5.40 -7.04 -2.34
N ALA A 99 -4.78 -7.07 -3.51
CA ALA A 99 -4.25 -5.90 -4.19
C ALA A 99 -5.34 -4.89 -4.58
N THR A 100 -5.02 -3.60 -4.51
CA THR A 100 -5.82 -2.54 -5.16
C THR A 100 -5.47 -2.51 -6.64
N ARG A 101 -6.46 -2.67 -7.52
CA ARG A 101 -6.26 -2.72 -8.97
C ARG A 101 -6.75 -1.43 -9.62
N PHE A 102 -5.87 -0.78 -10.38
CA PHE A 102 -6.21 0.38 -11.20
C PHE A 102 -6.27 -0.06 -12.66
N TYR A 103 -7.48 -0.21 -13.19
CA TYR A 103 -7.70 -0.71 -14.54
C TYR A 103 -7.50 0.36 -15.60
N ALA A 104 -7.33 -0.08 -16.85
CA ALA A 104 -7.25 0.80 -18.02
C ALA A 104 -8.50 1.69 -18.14
N SER A 105 -8.29 2.96 -18.46
CA SER A 105 -9.37 3.93 -18.68
C SER A 105 -8.90 5.10 -19.52
N ASP A 106 -9.69 5.47 -20.52
CA ASP A 106 -9.52 6.70 -21.30
C ASP A 106 -10.19 7.92 -20.64
N GLY A 107 -10.91 7.68 -19.53
CA GLY A 107 -11.70 8.67 -18.80
C GLY A 107 -10.89 9.46 -17.74
N PRO A 108 -11.59 10.01 -16.74
CA PRO A 108 -10.99 10.69 -15.60
C PRO A 108 -10.04 9.80 -14.80
N ILE A 109 -9.23 10.40 -13.93
CA ILE A 109 -8.28 9.69 -13.06
C ILE A 109 -9.04 8.91 -12.00
N ALA A 110 -8.73 7.62 -11.82
CA ALA A 110 -9.16 6.83 -10.67
C ALA A 110 -8.30 7.21 -9.44
N ARG A 111 -8.93 7.42 -8.30
CA ARG A 111 -8.25 7.94 -7.10
C ARG A 111 -8.46 7.05 -5.89
N GLN A 112 -7.38 6.81 -5.16
CA GLN A 112 -7.43 6.34 -3.79
C GLN A 112 -6.76 7.38 -2.88
N SER A 113 -7.46 7.77 -1.81
CA SER A 113 -6.96 8.75 -0.84
C SER A 113 -7.09 8.22 0.58
N VAL A 114 -6.04 8.40 1.38
CA VAL A 114 -6.01 7.97 2.78
C VAL A 114 -5.54 9.13 3.65
N GLN A 115 -6.30 9.42 4.70
CA GLN A 115 -5.94 10.42 5.71
C GLN A 115 -5.81 9.74 7.06
N LEU A 116 -4.67 9.93 7.71
CA LEU A 116 -4.31 9.30 8.97
C LEU A 116 -4.05 10.39 10.01
N LYS A 117 -4.77 10.36 11.12
CA LYS A 117 -4.60 11.31 12.22
C LYS A 117 -4.33 10.56 13.51
N LEU A 118 -3.17 10.82 14.11
CA LEU A 118 -2.66 10.11 15.25
C LEU A 118 -2.52 11.06 16.45
N ALA A 119 -3.30 10.82 17.52
CA ALA A 119 -3.19 11.53 18.79
C ALA A 119 -1.93 11.11 19.58
N PRO A 120 -1.54 11.83 20.65
CA PRO A 120 -0.34 11.50 21.42
C PRO A 120 -0.28 10.04 21.86
N GLY A 121 0.89 9.41 21.82
CA GLY A 121 1.11 8.03 22.27
C GLY A 121 0.52 6.95 21.35
N SER A 122 -0.34 7.32 20.40
CA SER A 122 -0.96 6.34 19.49
C SER A 122 0.02 5.75 18.47
N ARG A 123 -0.29 4.54 18.00
CA ARG A 123 0.52 3.78 17.04
C ARG A 123 -0.34 3.29 15.90
N LEU A 124 0.08 3.52 14.67
CA LEU A 124 -0.60 3.00 13.49
C LEU A 124 0.36 2.24 12.59
N GLU A 125 -0.10 1.09 12.16
CA GLU A 125 0.52 0.28 11.11
C GLU A 125 -0.40 0.29 9.88
N TRP A 126 -0.08 1.12 8.89
CA TRP A 126 -0.78 1.18 7.61
C TRP A 126 -0.07 0.26 6.61
N CYS A 127 -0.60 -0.94 6.46
CA CYS A 127 0.05 -2.05 5.78
C CYS A 127 -0.89 -2.74 4.76
N PRO A 128 -1.42 -2.02 3.74
CA PRO A 128 -2.22 -2.65 2.68
C PRO A 128 -1.37 -3.57 1.81
N LEU A 129 -1.98 -4.53 1.12
CA LEU A 129 -1.31 -5.23 0.02
C LEU A 129 -1.05 -4.26 -1.14
N GLU A 130 -0.34 -4.73 -2.16
CA GLU A 130 0.14 -3.90 -3.26
C GLU A 130 -0.98 -3.23 -4.08
N SER A 131 -0.60 -2.16 -4.76
CA SER A 131 -1.37 -1.57 -5.86
C SER A 131 -0.87 -2.13 -7.18
N ILE A 132 -1.78 -2.50 -8.09
CA ILE A 132 -1.45 -2.93 -9.45
C ILE A 132 -1.92 -1.85 -10.43
N ALA A 133 -0.98 -1.19 -11.08
CA ALA A 133 -1.23 -0.24 -12.15
C ALA A 133 -1.28 -0.99 -13.49
N TYR A 134 -2.49 -1.30 -13.97
CA TYR A 134 -2.67 -1.99 -15.26
C TYR A 134 -2.21 -1.11 -16.43
N PRO A 135 -1.76 -1.71 -17.54
CA PRO A 135 -1.48 -0.95 -18.77
C PRO A 135 -2.71 -0.12 -19.15
N GLY A 136 -2.50 1.17 -19.46
CA GLY A 136 -3.57 2.11 -19.78
C GLY A 136 -4.30 2.71 -18.57
N CYS A 137 -3.91 2.43 -17.35
CA CYS A 137 -4.51 3.09 -16.20
C CYS A 137 -4.18 4.59 -16.15
N ARG A 138 -5.11 5.35 -15.58
CA ARG A 138 -4.91 6.74 -15.18
C ARG A 138 -5.25 6.82 -13.69
N ALA A 139 -4.22 6.64 -12.85
CA ALA A 139 -4.39 6.39 -11.43
C ALA A 139 -3.67 7.41 -10.54
N SER A 140 -4.24 7.64 -9.37
CA SER A 140 -3.60 8.41 -8.30
C SER A 140 -3.84 7.72 -6.96
N ASN A 141 -2.75 7.30 -6.30
CA ASN A 141 -2.76 6.72 -4.97
C ASN A 141 -1.99 7.63 -4.03
N HIS A 142 -2.65 8.10 -2.97
CA HIS A 142 -1.98 8.97 -2.01
C HIS A 142 -2.46 8.71 -0.59
N TRP A 143 -1.53 8.89 0.36
CA TRP A 143 -1.85 8.97 1.76
C TRP A 143 -1.15 10.17 2.42
N TYR A 144 -1.80 10.70 3.43
CA TYR A 144 -1.35 11.83 4.22
C TYR A 144 -1.56 11.53 5.70
N ALA A 145 -0.53 11.77 6.51
CA ALA A 145 -0.58 11.54 7.95
C ALA A 145 -0.24 12.79 8.77
N GLN A 146 -0.96 12.96 9.87
CA GLN A 146 -0.69 13.94 10.91
C GLN A 146 -0.33 13.21 12.20
N LEU A 147 0.86 13.48 12.73
CA LEU A 147 1.38 12.85 13.94
C LEU A 147 1.48 13.87 15.06
N SER A 148 0.72 13.66 16.14
CA SER A 148 0.92 14.41 17.39
C SER A 148 2.24 13.99 18.05
N PRO A 149 2.80 14.81 18.98
CA PRO A 149 3.98 14.41 19.75
C PRO A 149 3.79 13.04 20.42
N GLY A 150 4.80 12.16 20.28
CA GLY A 150 4.76 10.79 20.81
C GLY A 150 3.96 9.78 20.00
N ALA A 151 3.19 10.22 18.99
CA ALA A 151 2.55 9.29 18.05
C ALA A 151 3.58 8.65 17.11
N GLU A 152 3.37 7.40 16.71
CA GLU A 152 4.26 6.66 15.85
C GLU A 152 3.49 5.98 14.71
N LEU A 153 4.00 6.14 13.50
CA LEU A 153 3.44 5.58 12.27
C LEU A 153 4.43 4.63 11.60
N MET A 154 4.00 3.44 11.29
CA MET A 154 4.64 2.55 10.34
C MET A 154 3.72 2.40 9.13
N ALA A 155 4.19 2.76 7.94
CA ALA A 155 3.37 2.73 6.75
C ALA A 155 4.15 2.24 5.55
N TRP A 156 3.52 1.42 4.72
CA TRP A 156 4.11 1.04 3.45
C TRP A 156 3.19 1.29 2.25
N ASP A 157 3.81 1.37 1.09
CA ASP A 157 3.17 1.40 -0.22
C ASP A 157 3.99 0.54 -1.19
N ILE A 158 3.33 -0.35 -1.91
CA ILE A 158 3.93 -1.22 -2.92
C ILE A 158 3.13 -1.05 -4.19
N VAL A 159 3.80 -0.86 -5.32
CA VAL A 159 3.16 -0.78 -6.63
C VAL A 159 3.82 -1.72 -7.63
N ALA A 160 2.99 -2.46 -8.37
CA ALA A 160 3.35 -3.18 -9.58
C ALA A 160 2.94 -2.36 -10.79
N LEU A 161 3.87 -2.10 -11.71
CA LEU A 161 3.65 -1.41 -12.99
C LEU A 161 3.43 -2.45 -14.09
N GLY A 162 2.17 -2.66 -14.44
CA GLY A 162 1.74 -3.73 -15.33
C GLY A 162 1.67 -5.09 -14.63
N LEU A 163 1.55 -6.12 -15.44
CA LEU A 163 1.46 -7.53 -15.04
C LEU A 163 2.52 -8.34 -15.83
N PRO A 164 3.81 -8.21 -15.50
CA PRO A 164 4.87 -8.84 -16.26
C PRO A 164 4.74 -10.37 -16.38
N SER A 165 4.27 -11.02 -15.31
CA SER A 165 4.06 -12.48 -15.25
C SER A 165 2.96 -12.98 -16.20
N THR A 166 2.04 -12.11 -16.62
CA THR A 166 0.94 -12.45 -17.55
C THR A 166 1.17 -11.91 -18.97
N GLY A 167 2.34 -11.34 -19.25
CA GLY A 167 2.66 -10.75 -20.54
C GLY A 167 1.99 -9.40 -20.82
N ALA A 168 1.47 -8.72 -19.81
CA ALA A 168 0.85 -7.40 -19.92
C ALA A 168 1.76 -6.31 -19.30
N PRO A 169 2.87 -5.90 -19.94
CA PRO A 169 3.79 -4.91 -19.43
C PRO A 169 3.15 -3.51 -19.40
N PHE A 170 3.63 -2.64 -18.51
CA PHE A 170 3.18 -1.26 -18.39
C PHE A 170 3.74 -0.40 -19.53
N THR A 171 3.11 -0.50 -20.72
CA THR A 171 3.55 0.16 -21.97
C THR A 171 2.90 1.52 -22.22
N HIS A 172 1.79 1.81 -21.55
CA HIS A 172 1.06 3.08 -21.63
C HIS A 172 0.29 3.29 -20.34
N GLY A 173 -0.11 4.54 -20.05
CA GLY A 173 -0.80 4.92 -18.84
C GLY A 173 0.08 5.71 -17.87
N ALA A 174 -0.51 6.11 -16.75
CA ALA A 174 0.14 6.93 -15.74
C ALA A 174 -0.33 6.55 -14.33
N TYR A 175 0.61 6.38 -13.41
CA TYR A 175 0.37 6.18 -11.99
C TYR A 175 1.03 7.30 -11.18
N ARG A 176 0.24 7.96 -10.34
CA ARG A 176 0.73 9.00 -9.43
C ARG A 176 0.72 8.47 -8.01
N GLN A 177 1.84 8.61 -7.33
CA GLN A 177 2.01 8.29 -5.92
C GLN A 177 2.32 9.56 -5.15
N HIS A 178 1.68 9.71 -3.98
CA HIS A 178 1.98 10.79 -3.05
C HIS A 178 1.83 10.27 -1.63
N MET A 179 2.93 10.29 -0.90
CA MET A 179 3.01 9.89 0.49
C MET A 179 3.54 11.07 1.31
N ALA A 180 2.82 11.48 2.35
CA ALA A 180 3.24 12.64 3.14
C ALA A 180 2.94 12.47 4.63
N ILE A 181 3.88 12.94 5.44
CA ILE A 181 3.71 13.13 6.88
C ILE A 181 3.92 14.62 7.15
N GLU A 182 2.88 15.27 7.67
CA GLU A 182 2.81 16.72 7.82
C GLU A 182 4.06 17.30 8.52
N GLY A 183 4.74 18.22 7.84
CA GLY A 183 5.94 18.87 8.35
C GLY A 183 7.18 17.99 8.51
N LEU A 184 7.08 16.65 8.26
CA LEU A 184 8.16 15.72 8.51
C LEU A 184 8.73 15.07 7.26
N TRP A 185 7.89 14.64 6.33
CA TRP A 185 8.35 13.88 5.15
C TRP A 185 7.39 13.96 3.99
N LEU A 186 7.93 13.96 2.78
CA LEU A 186 7.18 13.97 1.54
C LEU A 186 7.89 13.14 0.47
N GLU A 187 7.15 12.24 -0.15
CA GLU A 187 7.55 11.52 -1.35
C GLU A 187 6.48 11.64 -2.43
N ARG A 188 6.89 11.97 -3.66
CA ARG A 188 6.00 12.07 -4.83
C ARG A 188 6.65 11.37 -6.00
N ALA A 189 5.85 10.61 -6.72
CA ALA A 189 6.25 10.03 -7.99
C ALA A 189 5.11 10.18 -9.01
N GLN A 190 5.47 10.51 -10.25
CA GLN A 190 4.59 10.38 -11.40
C GLN A 190 5.26 9.41 -12.36
N LEU A 191 4.69 8.23 -12.48
CA LEU A 191 5.20 7.12 -13.27
C LEU A 191 4.39 7.07 -14.57
N ASN A 192 4.93 7.68 -15.61
CA ASN A 192 4.37 7.61 -16.95
C ASN A 192 5.08 6.47 -17.71
N ALA A 193 4.33 5.62 -18.35
CA ALA A 193 4.89 4.47 -19.05
C ALA A 193 5.82 4.86 -20.22
N ASP A 194 5.63 6.03 -20.80
CA ASP A 194 6.42 6.61 -21.90
C ASP A 194 7.67 7.39 -21.41
N ASP A 195 7.85 7.58 -20.12
CA ASP A 195 9.07 8.16 -19.57
C ASP A 195 10.18 7.10 -19.45
N HIS A 196 10.84 6.81 -20.58
CA HIS A 196 11.89 5.80 -20.64
C HIS A 196 13.11 6.13 -19.78
N LEU A 197 13.39 7.41 -19.50
CA LEU A 197 14.48 7.80 -18.61
C LEU A 197 14.20 7.38 -17.17
N LEU A 198 12.96 7.56 -16.71
CA LEU A 198 12.54 7.13 -15.40
C LEU A 198 12.36 5.61 -15.34
N MET A 199 11.71 5.01 -16.33
CA MET A 199 11.34 3.60 -16.30
C MET A 199 12.54 2.66 -16.47
N ASP A 200 13.49 3.01 -17.34
CA ASP A 200 14.57 2.11 -17.76
C ASP A 200 15.97 2.64 -17.41
N GLY A 201 16.09 3.94 -17.15
CA GLY A 201 17.36 4.58 -16.79
C GLY A 201 17.92 4.11 -15.43
N GLN A 202 19.25 4.01 -15.31
CA GLN A 202 19.94 3.55 -14.10
C GLN A 202 19.68 4.42 -12.84
N LEU A 203 19.39 5.70 -13.02
CA LEU A 203 19.02 6.62 -11.94
C LEU A 203 17.52 6.67 -11.67
N GLY A 204 16.72 5.99 -12.47
CA GLY A 204 15.28 5.78 -12.28
C GLY A 204 14.98 4.38 -11.73
N LEU A 205 14.01 3.72 -12.35
CA LEU A 205 13.60 2.37 -11.95
C LEU A 205 14.52 1.26 -12.50
N ALA A 206 15.47 1.59 -13.35
CA ALA A 206 16.46 0.67 -13.94
C ALA A 206 15.84 -0.59 -14.54
N GLY A 207 14.69 -0.46 -15.19
CA GLY A 207 13.96 -1.58 -15.78
C GLY A 207 13.09 -2.39 -14.80
N HIS A 208 13.14 -2.11 -13.50
CA HIS A 208 12.25 -2.76 -12.53
C HIS A 208 10.81 -2.26 -12.69
N ARG A 209 9.86 -3.14 -12.43
CA ARG A 209 8.42 -2.85 -12.57
C ARG A 209 7.64 -2.99 -11.26
N ALA A 210 8.32 -3.32 -10.18
CA ALA A 210 7.79 -3.23 -8.83
C ALA A 210 8.66 -2.29 -7.99
N MET A 211 8.00 -1.40 -7.24
CA MET A 211 8.66 -0.51 -6.29
C MET A 211 7.90 -0.51 -4.96
N ALA A 212 8.65 -0.30 -3.89
CA ALA A 212 8.10 -0.27 -2.54
C ALA A 212 8.77 0.79 -1.67
N THR A 213 7.99 1.36 -0.78
CA THR A 213 8.46 2.21 0.30
C THR A 213 7.84 1.74 1.60
N LEU A 214 8.65 1.52 2.64
CA LEU A 214 8.21 1.36 4.03
C LEU A 214 8.83 2.48 4.84
N CYS A 215 8.02 3.21 5.59
CA CYS A 215 8.50 4.24 6.50
C CYS A 215 8.11 3.95 7.96
N TRP A 216 8.96 4.39 8.88
CA TRP A 216 8.66 4.48 10.30
C TRP A 216 8.94 5.91 10.76
N PHE A 217 7.96 6.59 11.34
CA PHE A 217 8.08 7.97 11.81
C PHE A 217 7.44 8.17 13.17
N SER A 218 8.02 9.10 13.93
CA SER A 218 7.47 9.59 15.20
C SER A 218 7.17 11.09 15.11
N GLY A 219 6.06 11.51 15.70
CA GLY A 219 5.72 12.92 15.88
C GLY A 219 6.70 13.68 16.76
N SER A 220 7.49 12.97 17.58
CA SER A 220 8.61 13.52 18.36
C SER A 220 9.93 13.12 17.76
N ALA A 221 10.93 14.00 17.83
CA ALA A 221 12.28 13.68 17.37
C ALA A 221 12.89 12.51 18.15
N LEU A 222 13.49 11.57 17.43
CA LEU A 222 14.19 10.43 18.00
C LEU A 222 15.52 10.86 18.66
N SER A 223 15.91 10.18 19.72
CA SER A 223 17.30 10.25 20.16
C SER A 223 18.21 9.60 19.11
N PRO A 224 19.43 10.10 18.90
CA PRO A 224 20.38 9.50 17.96
C PRO A 224 20.57 8.00 18.18
N ALA A 225 20.65 7.57 19.44
CA ALA A 225 20.82 6.17 19.81
C ALA A 225 19.60 5.30 19.40
N ARG A 226 18.36 5.80 19.57
CA ARG A 226 17.16 5.08 19.14
C ARG A 226 17.10 4.96 17.61
N GLN A 227 17.40 6.05 16.91
CA GLN A 227 17.39 6.08 15.46
C GLN A 227 18.44 5.13 14.87
N GLN A 228 19.67 5.16 15.40
CA GLN A 228 20.75 4.28 14.97
C GLN A 228 20.40 2.81 15.22
N ARG A 229 19.87 2.46 16.39
CA ARG A 229 19.45 1.09 16.70
C ARG A 229 18.39 0.57 15.70
N LEU A 230 17.37 1.37 15.38
CA LEU A 230 16.34 0.99 14.41
C LEU A 230 16.91 0.83 12.99
N LEU A 231 17.85 1.68 12.61
CA LEU A 231 18.54 1.61 11.31
C LEU A 231 19.37 0.35 11.19
N GLU A 232 20.23 0.09 12.18
CA GLU A 232 21.14 -1.07 12.20
C GLU A 232 20.36 -2.38 12.24
N ALA A 233 19.38 -2.50 13.13
CA ALA A 233 18.56 -3.69 13.23
C ALA A 233 17.87 -4.05 11.90
N ALA A 234 17.35 -3.05 11.18
CA ALA A 234 16.72 -3.27 9.89
C ALA A 234 17.72 -3.67 8.79
N ARG A 235 18.91 -3.07 8.78
CA ARG A 235 19.98 -3.43 7.84
C ARG A 235 20.49 -4.85 8.07
N GLU A 236 20.81 -5.19 9.31
CA GLU A 236 21.25 -6.54 9.70
C GLU A 236 20.16 -7.59 9.37
N ARG A 237 18.90 -7.24 9.52
CA ARG A 237 17.79 -8.12 9.15
C ARG A 237 17.77 -8.40 7.65
N LEU A 238 17.84 -7.37 6.82
CA LEU A 238 17.88 -7.53 5.37
C LEU A 238 19.13 -8.28 4.89
N GLU A 239 20.29 -8.01 5.46
CA GLU A 239 21.52 -8.73 5.14
C GLU A 239 21.39 -10.23 5.46
N ARG A 240 20.83 -10.60 6.61
CA ARG A 240 20.57 -12.00 6.99
C ARG A 240 19.59 -12.68 6.03
N ASP A 241 18.49 -11.98 5.67
CA ASP A 241 17.47 -12.53 4.78
C ASP A 241 18.06 -12.77 3.37
N LEU A 242 18.83 -11.82 2.83
CA LEU A 242 19.51 -11.96 1.54
C LEU A 242 20.56 -13.07 1.54
N ALA A 243 21.32 -13.21 2.63
CA ALA A 243 22.33 -14.26 2.77
C ALA A 243 21.73 -15.67 2.89
N SER A 244 20.50 -15.78 3.44
CA SER A 244 19.81 -17.05 3.63
C SER A 244 18.91 -17.45 2.44
N ALA A 245 18.70 -16.55 1.47
CA ALA A 245 17.90 -16.85 0.31
C ALA A 245 18.54 -17.92 -0.58
N PRO A 246 17.80 -18.98 -0.98
CA PRO A 246 18.31 -19.99 -1.90
C PRO A 246 18.80 -19.35 -3.21
N PRO A 247 19.86 -19.86 -3.86
CA PRO A 247 20.37 -19.29 -5.12
C PRO A 247 19.31 -19.20 -6.23
N ALA A 248 18.34 -20.11 -6.26
CA ALA A 248 17.23 -20.11 -7.20
C ALA A 248 16.24 -18.95 -6.98
N ASP A 249 16.17 -18.42 -5.76
CA ASP A 249 15.24 -17.35 -5.36
C ASP A 249 15.93 -15.97 -5.33
N GLN A 250 17.22 -15.90 -5.71
CA GLN A 250 17.97 -14.65 -5.81
C GLN A 250 17.53 -13.83 -7.02
N VAL A 251 16.33 -13.23 -6.90
CA VAL A 251 15.84 -12.25 -7.90
C VAL A 251 16.59 -10.93 -7.69
N PRO A 252 16.96 -10.20 -8.77
CA PRO A 252 17.56 -8.87 -8.62
C PRO A 252 16.66 -7.95 -7.79
N LEU A 253 17.10 -7.68 -6.57
CA LEU A 253 16.40 -6.87 -5.57
C LEU A 253 17.31 -5.72 -5.14
N LYS A 254 16.84 -4.49 -5.26
CA LYS A 254 17.55 -3.30 -4.79
C LYS A 254 16.84 -2.77 -3.56
N LEU A 255 17.53 -2.72 -2.44
CA LEU A 255 17.00 -2.21 -1.18
C LEU A 255 17.96 -1.18 -0.57
N ALA A 256 17.38 -0.12 0.01
CA ALA A 256 18.13 0.87 0.76
C ALA A 256 17.31 1.41 1.93
N ILE A 257 17.94 1.54 3.10
CA ILE A 257 17.33 2.17 4.27
C ILE A 257 18.10 3.43 4.62
N THR A 258 17.37 4.53 4.80
CA THR A 258 17.92 5.85 5.12
C THR A 258 17.16 6.51 6.27
N CYS A 259 17.80 7.49 6.91
CA CYS A 259 17.18 8.39 7.86
C CYS A 259 17.05 9.78 7.20
N PRO A 260 15.89 10.14 6.63
CA PRO A 260 15.74 11.42 5.93
C PRO A 260 15.84 12.61 6.89
N ASN A 261 15.51 12.42 8.15
CA ASN A 261 15.62 13.39 9.23
C ASN A 261 15.60 12.69 10.59
N ARG A 262 15.58 13.46 11.67
CA ARG A 262 15.59 12.93 13.06
C ARG A 262 14.24 12.34 13.53
N HIS A 263 13.22 12.32 12.72
CA HIS A 263 11.89 11.79 13.10
C HIS A 263 11.64 10.38 12.58
N GLY A 264 12.40 9.90 11.60
CA GLY A 264 12.06 8.61 11.03
C GLY A 264 13.12 7.97 10.14
N LEU A 265 12.71 6.84 9.60
CA LEU A 265 13.48 5.98 8.70
C LEU A 265 12.62 5.62 7.49
N VAL A 266 13.27 5.43 6.35
CA VAL A 266 12.61 5.02 5.10
C VAL A 266 13.42 3.92 4.43
N LEU A 267 12.78 2.79 4.18
CA LEU A 267 13.26 1.73 3.30
C LEU A 267 12.62 1.92 1.93
N ARG A 268 13.42 1.84 0.88
CA ARG A 268 12.97 1.79 -0.51
C ARG A 268 13.47 0.53 -1.19
N GLY A 269 12.62 0.00 -2.06
CA GLY A 269 12.92 -1.20 -2.81
C GLY A 269 12.49 -1.15 -4.26
N LEU A 270 13.27 -1.79 -5.13
CA LEU A 270 12.96 -2.04 -6.54
C LEU A 270 13.17 -3.52 -6.85
N ALA A 271 12.23 -4.12 -7.58
CA ALA A 271 12.32 -5.50 -8.04
C ALA A 271 11.56 -5.69 -9.36
N ALA A 272 11.70 -6.86 -9.97
CA ALA A 272 10.89 -7.24 -11.12
C ALA A 272 9.43 -7.54 -10.72
N GLN A 273 9.20 -8.06 -9.50
CA GLN A 273 7.92 -8.51 -8.97
C GLN A 273 7.72 -7.98 -7.54
N THR A 274 6.49 -8.01 -7.04
CA THR A 274 6.14 -7.47 -5.70
C THR A 274 6.50 -8.39 -4.55
N GLU A 275 6.53 -9.70 -4.76
CA GLU A 275 6.72 -10.70 -3.70
C GLU A 275 8.05 -10.53 -2.95
N PRO A 276 9.22 -10.36 -3.60
CA PRO A 276 10.47 -10.12 -2.91
C PRO A 276 10.46 -8.82 -2.09
N LEU A 277 9.78 -7.78 -2.60
CA LEU A 277 9.61 -6.53 -1.88
C LEU A 277 8.71 -6.72 -0.66
N MET A 278 7.58 -7.41 -0.81
CA MET A 278 6.67 -7.71 0.30
C MET A 278 7.39 -8.46 1.42
N HIS A 279 8.21 -9.47 1.09
CA HIS A 279 9.01 -10.20 2.08
C HIS A 279 9.98 -9.26 2.81
N ALA A 280 10.71 -8.41 2.08
CA ALA A 280 11.64 -7.46 2.68
C ALA A 280 10.92 -6.46 3.61
N LEU A 281 9.76 -5.93 3.20
CA LEU A 281 8.97 -5.01 4.01
C LEU A 281 8.44 -5.69 5.27
N GLN A 282 7.92 -6.91 5.17
CA GLN A 282 7.44 -7.69 6.31
C GLN A 282 8.57 -7.99 7.30
N SER A 283 9.75 -8.31 6.81
CA SER A 283 10.94 -8.56 7.65
C SER A 283 11.36 -7.33 8.44
N VAL A 284 11.44 -6.17 7.79
CA VAL A 284 11.78 -4.91 8.44
C VAL A 284 10.66 -4.42 9.36
N TRP A 285 9.40 -4.58 8.96
CA TRP A 285 8.24 -4.30 9.80
C TRP A 285 8.31 -5.10 11.11
N ALA A 286 8.60 -6.40 11.03
CA ALA A 286 8.74 -7.26 12.18
C ALA A 286 9.86 -6.80 13.12
N GLU A 287 11.01 -6.46 12.55
CA GLU A 287 12.16 -5.97 13.30
C GLU A 287 11.88 -4.63 13.98
N TRP A 288 11.28 -3.66 13.26
CA TRP A 288 10.94 -2.38 13.84
C TRP A 288 9.85 -2.49 14.92
N ARG A 289 8.87 -3.38 14.78
CA ARG A 289 7.90 -3.68 15.84
C ARG A 289 8.58 -4.15 17.12
N ALA A 290 9.51 -5.08 16.99
CA ALA A 290 10.25 -5.62 18.14
C ALA A 290 11.12 -4.53 18.80
N GLN A 291 11.87 -3.78 18.01
CA GLN A 291 12.83 -2.79 18.51
C GLN A 291 12.20 -1.51 19.03
N ALA A 292 11.13 -1.05 18.39
CA ALA A 292 10.47 0.22 18.75
C ALA A 292 9.40 0.04 19.84
N TRP A 293 8.67 -1.10 19.81
CA TRP A 293 7.48 -1.31 20.61
C TRP A 293 7.52 -2.55 21.53
N GLY A 294 8.55 -3.40 21.42
CA GLY A 294 8.64 -4.66 22.16
C GLY A 294 7.53 -5.66 21.80
N LEU A 295 7.00 -5.60 20.59
CA LEU A 295 5.89 -6.43 20.14
C LEU A 295 6.36 -7.61 19.29
N SER A 296 5.67 -8.75 19.38
CA SER A 296 5.91 -9.88 18.52
C SER A 296 5.58 -9.59 17.05
N ALA A 297 6.23 -10.31 16.15
CA ALA A 297 6.11 -10.17 14.70
C ALA A 297 5.11 -11.17 14.09
N ASP A 298 3.94 -11.35 14.73
CA ASP A 298 2.90 -12.23 14.18
C ASP A 298 2.23 -11.56 12.98
N ALA A 299 2.76 -11.86 11.79
CA ALA A 299 2.22 -11.33 10.56
C ALA A 299 0.74 -11.73 10.37
N PRO A 300 -0.14 -10.79 9.96
CA PRO A 300 -1.52 -11.10 9.64
C PRO A 300 -1.63 -12.26 8.65
N ARG A 301 -2.56 -13.19 8.89
CA ARG A 301 -2.74 -14.36 8.00
C ARG A 301 -3.04 -13.97 6.55
N ILE A 302 -3.71 -12.83 6.36
CA ILE A 302 -4.05 -12.29 5.03
C ILE A 302 -2.83 -11.89 4.18
N TRP A 303 -1.63 -11.80 4.77
CA TRP A 303 -0.39 -11.55 4.02
C TRP A 303 0.24 -12.82 3.45
N ARG A 304 -0.30 -13.99 3.75
CA ARG A 304 0.21 -15.30 3.32
C ARG A 304 -0.60 -15.91 2.16
N VAL A 305 -1.35 -15.07 1.45
CA VAL A 305 -2.24 -15.52 0.36
C VAL A 305 -1.50 -15.46 -0.98
#